data_40ed821bda8022902998b84eaa94fe5f
#
_entry.id   40ed821bda8022902998b84eaa94fe5f
#
_cell.length_a   1.000
_cell.length_b   1.000
_cell.length_c   1.000
_cell.angle_alpha   90.00
_cell.angle_beta   90.00
_cell.angle_gamma   90.00
#
_symmetry.space_group_name_H-M   'P 1'
#
loop_
_entity.id
_entity.type
_entity.pdbx_description
1 polymer ?
#
loop_
_entity_poly.entity_id
_entity_poly.type
_entity_poly.pdbx_seq_one_letter_code
_entity_poly.pdbx_strand_id
1 'polypeptide(L)'
;LVVLGMTGTGATILSELLAQDPANRPLMKWERLSCCPPPEAASFRSDPRIAKAVGEVEFQYEMVPELRAVHYEPGDGPTECVALLGQSFYSQDWLGLFRVPTFVDWYRHCDKGPAYEYHHLALQLLQSRTGGRWSAVTRCAGPTG
;
A
#
# COMPACT_ATOMS: atom_id res chain seq x y z
N LEU A 1 10.69 -10.00 3.73
CA LEU A 1 9.60 -10.52 4.55
C LEU A 1 8.27 -10.15 3.91
N VAL A 2 7.36 -11.11 3.76
CA VAL A 2 6.03 -10.88 3.19
C VAL A 2 4.98 -11.34 4.19
N VAL A 3 4.02 -10.48 4.51
CA VAL A 3 2.85 -10.80 5.33
C VAL A 3 1.64 -10.92 4.41
N LEU A 4 1.04 -12.10 4.41
CA LEU A 4 -0.18 -12.38 3.67
C LEU A 4 -1.33 -12.57 4.66
N GLY A 5 -2.43 -11.87 4.46
CA GLY A 5 -3.59 -11.98 5.33
C GLY A 5 -4.89 -11.60 4.65
N MET A 6 -5.99 -12.16 5.14
CA MET A 6 -7.33 -11.69 4.77
C MET A 6 -7.71 -10.46 5.59
N THR A 7 -8.67 -9.70 5.14
CA THR A 7 -9.23 -8.57 5.90
C THR A 7 -9.70 -9.04 7.28
N GLY A 8 -9.32 -8.30 8.32
CA GLY A 8 -9.71 -8.61 9.71
C GLY A 8 -8.88 -9.69 10.41
N THR A 9 -7.79 -10.21 9.80
CA THR A 9 -6.94 -11.26 10.40
C THR A 9 -5.75 -10.71 11.19
N GLY A 10 -5.63 -9.39 11.35
CA GLY A 10 -4.53 -8.76 12.08
C GLY A 10 -3.27 -8.50 11.24
N ALA A 11 -3.31 -8.69 9.93
CA ALA A 11 -2.16 -8.46 9.05
C ALA A 11 -1.63 -7.02 9.13
N THR A 12 -2.50 -6.03 9.25
CA THR A 12 -2.14 -4.62 9.42
C THR A 12 -1.38 -4.39 10.72
N ILE A 13 -1.89 -4.93 11.85
CA ILE A 13 -1.21 -4.82 13.16
C ILE A 13 0.17 -5.48 13.11
N LEU A 14 0.27 -6.67 12.50
CA LEU A 14 1.55 -7.35 12.35
C LEU A 14 2.52 -6.52 11.49
N SER A 15 2.04 -5.87 10.44
CA SER A 15 2.84 -4.97 9.62
C SER A 15 3.39 -3.79 10.41
N GLU A 16 2.55 -3.17 11.20
CA GLU A 16 2.91 -2.05 12.08
C GLU A 16 3.98 -2.45 13.11
N LEU A 17 3.83 -3.65 13.70
CA LEU A 17 4.83 -4.20 14.61
C LEU A 17 6.17 -4.48 13.91
N LEU A 18 6.13 -5.06 12.72
CA LEU A 18 7.34 -5.33 11.93
C LEU A 18 8.03 -4.03 11.47
N ALA A 19 7.27 -2.96 11.28
CA ALA A 19 7.80 -1.64 10.92
C ALA A 19 8.57 -0.97 12.07
N GLN A 20 8.42 -1.43 13.32
CA GLN A 20 9.19 -0.93 14.46
C GLN A 20 10.65 -1.41 14.44
N ASP A 21 10.95 -2.51 13.75
CA ASP A 21 12.32 -2.97 13.59
C ASP A 21 13.03 -2.12 12.52
N PRO A 22 14.09 -1.37 12.87
CA PRO A 22 14.80 -0.51 11.93
C PRO A 22 15.51 -1.27 10.79
N ALA A 23 15.69 -2.58 10.92
CA ALA A 23 16.22 -3.43 9.85
C ALA A 23 15.17 -3.71 8.75
N ASN A 24 13.90 -3.51 9.05
CA ASN A 24 12.81 -3.65 8.10
C ASN A 24 12.48 -2.31 7.43
N ARG A 25 12.11 -2.39 6.17
CA ARG A 25 11.65 -1.25 5.37
C ARG A 25 10.22 -1.52 4.90
N PRO A 26 9.21 -0.98 5.60
CA PRO A 26 7.84 -1.02 5.09
C PRO A 26 7.66 -0.07 3.91
N LEU A 27 6.67 -0.33 3.08
CA LEU A 27 6.18 0.65 2.12
C LEU A 27 5.43 1.73 2.90
N MET A 28 5.82 3.00 2.71
CA MET A 28 5.16 4.13 3.37
C MET A 28 4.02 4.67 2.52
N LYS A 29 2.97 5.19 3.16
CA LYS A 29 1.80 5.78 2.48
C LYS A 29 2.19 6.87 1.49
N TRP A 30 3.08 7.79 1.89
CA TRP A 30 3.54 8.88 1.05
C TRP A 30 4.35 8.41 -0.17
N GLU A 31 5.13 7.31 -0.05
CA GLU A 31 5.84 6.70 -1.16
C GLU A 31 4.87 6.10 -2.19
N ARG A 32 3.83 5.42 -1.70
CA ARG A 32 2.78 4.85 -2.53
C ARG A 32 2.05 5.92 -3.35
N LEU A 33 1.74 7.05 -2.72
CA LEU A 33 1.04 8.16 -3.38
C LEU A 33 1.92 8.87 -4.41
N SER A 34 3.25 8.81 -4.25
CA SER A 34 4.21 9.53 -5.09
C SER A 34 5.51 8.73 -5.20
N CYS A 35 5.54 7.69 -6.06
CA CYS A 35 6.71 6.82 -6.21
C CYS A 35 7.92 7.52 -6.87
N CYS A 36 7.69 8.56 -7.64
CA CYS A 36 8.73 9.28 -8.39
C CYS A 36 8.81 10.74 -7.93
N PRO A 37 10.03 11.26 -7.73
CA PRO A 37 11.32 10.54 -7.75
C PRO A 37 11.46 9.57 -6.57
N PRO A 38 12.38 8.56 -6.63
CA PRO A 38 12.61 7.68 -5.50
C PRO A 38 13.12 8.46 -4.30
N PRO A 39 12.80 8.03 -3.07
CA PRO A 39 13.23 8.72 -1.85
C PRO A 39 14.75 8.62 -1.66
N GLU A 40 15.32 9.64 -1.03
CA GLU A 40 16.74 9.68 -0.65
C GLU A 40 16.89 9.22 0.82
N ALA A 41 17.89 8.40 1.12
CA ALA A 41 18.14 7.92 2.48
C ALA A 41 18.34 9.06 3.49
N ALA A 42 19.06 10.12 3.09
CA ALA A 42 19.37 11.26 3.94
C ALA A 42 18.15 12.08 4.34
N SER A 43 17.12 12.15 3.50
CA SER A 43 15.90 12.94 3.72
C SER A 43 14.64 12.08 3.93
N PHE A 44 14.78 10.77 4.08
CA PHE A 44 13.65 9.85 4.12
C PHE A 44 12.57 10.20 5.17
N ARG A 45 13.01 10.69 6.33
CA ARG A 45 12.11 11.09 7.43
C ARG A 45 11.63 12.55 7.36
N SER A 46 12.16 13.33 6.45
CA SER A 46 11.84 14.75 6.24
C SER A 46 11.42 15.06 4.80
N ASP A 47 11.08 14.02 4.04
CA ASP A 47 10.63 14.18 2.65
C ASP A 47 9.35 15.02 2.61
N PRO A 48 9.29 16.07 1.77
CA PRO A 48 8.14 16.97 1.70
C PRO A 48 6.83 16.27 1.30
N ARG A 49 6.91 15.11 0.65
CA ARG A 49 5.73 14.29 0.30
C ARG A 49 5.00 13.75 1.52
N ILE A 50 5.68 13.64 2.67
CA ILE A 50 5.06 13.21 3.94
C ILE A 50 3.96 14.19 4.34
N ALA A 51 4.28 15.48 4.40
CA ALA A 51 3.29 16.50 4.78
C ALA A 51 2.08 16.52 3.82
N LYS A 52 2.33 16.34 2.52
CA LYS A 52 1.27 16.23 1.52
C LYS A 52 0.38 15.01 1.77
N ALA A 53 0.97 13.84 2.00
CA ALA A 53 0.23 12.61 2.25
C ALA A 53 -0.60 12.69 3.54
N VAL A 54 -0.05 13.27 4.60
CA VAL A 54 -0.78 13.52 5.85
C VAL A 54 -1.98 14.43 5.58
N GLY A 55 -1.82 15.53 4.86
CA GLY A 55 -2.92 16.43 4.52
C GLY A 55 -4.02 15.76 3.67
N GLU A 56 -3.64 14.93 2.70
CA GLU A 56 -4.60 14.18 1.88
C GLU A 56 -5.41 13.16 2.71
N VAL A 57 -4.75 12.46 3.64
CA VAL A 57 -5.42 11.50 4.53
C VAL A 57 -6.34 12.22 5.52
N GLU A 58 -5.90 13.30 6.13
CA GLU A 58 -6.75 14.09 7.05
C GLU A 58 -7.98 14.65 6.32
N PHE A 59 -7.81 15.16 5.10
CA PHE A 59 -8.93 15.60 4.27
C PHE A 59 -9.93 14.44 3.99
N GLN A 60 -9.44 13.22 3.72
CA GLN A 60 -10.33 12.06 3.57
C GLN A 60 -11.11 11.76 4.84
N TYR A 61 -10.48 11.87 6.02
CA TYR A 61 -11.15 11.66 7.31
C TYR A 61 -12.13 12.79 7.68
N GLU A 62 -11.90 14.01 7.20
CA GLU A 62 -12.87 15.10 7.33
C GLU A 62 -14.11 14.85 6.46
N MET A 63 -13.91 14.35 5.25
CA MET A 63 -15.01 14.04 4.32
C MET A 63 -15.82 12.82 4.74
N VAL A 64 -15.17 11.81 5.32
CA VAL A 64 -15.77 10.54 5.73
C VAL A 64 -15.20 10.12 7.09
N PRO A 65 -15.72 10.68 8.21
CA PRO A 65 -15.16 10.44 9.54
C PRO A 65 -15.13 8.98 9.98
N GLU A 66 -16.05 8.15 9.47
CA GLU A 66 -16.15 6.73 9.77
C GLU A 66 -14.93 5.94 9.28
N LEU A 67 -14.21 6.43 8.25
CA LEU A 67 -12.99 5.79 7.75
C LEU A 67 -11.92 5.69 8.84
N ARG A 68 -11.83 6.67 9.73
CA ARG A 68 -10.86 6.65 10.84
C ARG A 68 -11.05 5.45 11.78
N ALA A 69 -12.28 4.99 11.94
CA ALA A 69 -12.62 3.86 12.81
C ALA A 69 -12.47 2.50 12.12
N VAL A 70 -12.72 2.43 10.80
CA VAL A 70 -12.74 1.16 10.06
C VAL A 70 -11.48 0.90 9.24
N HIS A 71 -10.76 1.96 8.86
CA HIS A 71 -9.55 1.89 8.05
C HIS A 71 -8.58 3.02 8.42
N TYR A 72 -7.93 2.87 9.58
CA TYR A 72 -6.91 3.83 9.99
C TYR A 72 -5.59 3.55 9.26
N GLU A 73 -5.16 4.49 8.44
CA GLU A 73 -3.93 4.42 7.65
C GLU A 73 -3.31 5.82 7.55
N PRO A 74 -2.43 6.21 8.50
CA PRO A 74 -1.88 7.56 8.54
C PRO A 74 -0.98 7.85 7.35
N GLY A 75 -0.93 9.13 6.92
CA GLY A 75 -0.18 9.56 5.74
C GLY A 75 1.34 9.37 5.84
N ASP A 76 1.87 9.35 7.06
CA ASP A 76 3.27 9.11 7.41
C ASP A 76 3.54 7.67 7.88
N GLY A 77 2.53 6.81 7.89
CA GLY A 77 2.60 5.42 8.32
C GLY A 77 2.90 4.42 7.21
N PRO A 78 3.11 3.15 7.61
CA PRO A 78 3.20 2.05 6.65
C PRO A 78 1.88 1.82 5.93
N THR A 79 1.96 1.28 4.71
CA THR A 79 0.80 0.97 3.87
C THR A 79 0.91 -0.41 3.23
N GLU A 80 -0.18 -0.88 2.65
CA GLU A 80 -0.22 -2.16 1.98
C GLU A 80 0.19 -2.06 0.50
N CYS A 81 0.81 -3.13 -0.01
CA CYS A 81 1.24 -3.23 -1.41
C CYS A 81 0.07 -3.27 -2.41
N VAL A 82 -1.12 -3.64 -1.96
CA VAL A 82 -2.33 -3.72 -2.82
C VAL A 82 -2.60 -2.43 -3.59
N ALA A 83 -2.23 -1.32 -3.00
CA ALA A 83 -2.42 -0.02 -3.62
C ALA A 83 -1.37 0.34 -4.70
N LEU A 84 -0.16 -0.23 -4.65
CA LEU A 84 0.77 -0.16 -5.79
C LEU A 84 0.22 -0.95 -6.98
N LEU A 85 -0.39 -2.11 -6.73
CA LEU A 85 -1.08 -2.88 -7.76
C LEU A 85 -2.23 -2.09 -8.40
N GLY A 86 -2.86 -1.19 -7.64
CA GLY A 86 -3.90 -0.29 -8.12
C GLY A 86 -3.44 0.64 -9.24
N GLN A 87 -2.18 1.05 -9.26
CA GLN A 87 -1.61 1.90 -10.29
C GLN A 87 -1.56 1.22 -11.68
N SER A 88 -1.54 -0.10 -11.70
CA SER A 88 -1.61 -0.91 -12.94
C SER A 88 -3.02 -1.47 -13.22
N PHE A 89 -4.04 -1.01 -12.51
CA PHE A 89 -5.42 -1.53 -12.53
C PHE A 89 -5.59 -2.98 -12.09
N TYR A 90 -4.56 -3.65 -11.58
CA TYR A 90 -4.62 -5.03 -11.09
C TYR A 90 -4.81 -5.08 -9.57
N SER A 91 -5.68 -4.26 -9.01
CA SER A 91 -5.94 -4.25 -7.56
C SER A 91 -7.37 -4.65 -7.24
N GLN A 92 -7.51 -5.44 -6.19
CA GLN A 92 -8.81 -5.74 -5.60
C GLN A 92 -9.46 -4.51 -4.92
N ASP A 93 -8.72 -3.43 -4.64
CA ASP A 93 -9.27 -2.19 -4.07
C ASP A 93 -10.37 -1.61 -4.95
N TRP A 94 -10.26 -1.77 -6.28
CA TRP A 94 -11.29 -1.34 -7.22
C TRP A 94 -12.62 -2.04 -7.01
N LEU A 95 -12.61 -3.29 -6.50
CA LEU A 95 -13.83 -4.05 -6.20
C LEU A 95 -14.60 -3.47 -5.00
N GLY A 96 -13.87 -2.87 -4.05
CA GLY A 96 -14.47 -2.21 -2.89
C GLY A 96 -14.92 -0.77 -3.16
N LEU A 97 -14.25 -0.08 -4.09
CA LEU A 97 -14.51 1.33 -4.40
C LEU A 97 -15.60 1.53 -5.45
N PHE A 98 -15.74 0.60 -6.39
CA PHE A 98 -16.65 0.76 -7.53
C PHE A 98 -17.49 -0.49 -7.78
N ARG A 99 -18.75 -0.29 -8.17
CA ARG A 99 -19.63 -1.37 -8.63
C ARG A 99 -19.41 -1.63 -10.12
N VAL A 100 -18.41 -2.44 -10.45
CA VAL A 100 -17.99 -2.77 -11.83
C VAL A 100 -17.97 -4.29 -12.05
N PRO A 101 -19.12 -4.94 -12.29
CA PRO A 101 -19.22 -6.41 -12.37
C PRO A 101 -18.33 -7.02 -13.45
N THR A 102 -18.18 -6.37 -14.59
CA THR A 102 -17.30 -6.83 -15.68
C THR A 102 -15.84 -6.82 -15.30
N PHE A 103 -15.41 -5.84 -14.49
CA PHE A 103 -14.05 -5.82 -13.94
C PHE A 103 -13.85 -6.95 -12.91
N VAL A 104 -14.86 -7.24 -12.07
CA VAL A 104 -14.82 -8.35 -11.11
C VAL A 104 -14.56 -9.67 -11.83
N ASP A 105 -15.31 -9.93 -12.89
CA ASP A 105 -15.18 -11.17 -13.68
C ASP A 105 -13.81 -11.24 -14.37
N TRP A 106 -13.40 -10.18 -15.03
CA TRP A 106 -12.07 -10.08 -15.63
C TRP A 106 -10.97 -10.30 -14.58
N TYR A 107 -11.03 -9.60 -13.43
CA TYR A 107 -10.02 -9.66 -12.39
C TYR A 107 -9.86 -11.07 -11.79
N ARG A 108 -10.94 -11.85 -11.71
CA ARG A 108 -10.89 -13.24 -11.22
C ARG A 108 -10.11 -14.15 -12.13
N HIS A 109 -10.15 -13.93 -13.44
CA HIS A 109 -9.61 -14.84 -14.46
C HIS A 109 -8.33 -14.34 -15.13
N CYS A 110 -7.99 -13.04 -14.99
CA CYS A 110 -6.81 -12.49 -15.63
C CYS A 110 -5.51 -13.03 -15.03
N ASP A 111 -4.47 -13.08 -15.87
CA ASP A 111 -3.11 -13.32 -15.41
C ASP A 111 -2.63 -12.14 -14.52
N LYS A 112 -2.13 -12.45 -13.33
CA LYS A 112 -1.59 -11.46 -12.37
C LYS A 112 -0.08 -11.24 -12.54
N GLY A 113 0.60 -11.99 -13.39
CA GLY A 113 2.03 -11.88 -13.64
C GLY A 113 2.46 -10.42 -13.88
N PRO A 114 1.86 -9.71 -14.87
CA PRO A 114 2.21 -8.32 -15.16
C PRO A 114 2.06 -7.36 -13.96
N ALA A 115 1.08 -7.61 -13.10
CA ALA A 115 0.89 -6.83 -11.88
C ALA A 115 2.05 -6.98 -10.89
N TYR A 116 2.52 -8.21 -10.71
CA TYR A 116 3.64 -8.48 -9.82
C TYR A 116 4.98 -8.01 -10.41
N GLU A 117 5.14 -8.06 -11.73
CA GLU A 117 6.29 -7.44 -12.39
C GLU A 117 6.34 -5.93 -12.16
N TYR A 118 5.21 -5.24 -12.35
CA TYR A 118 5.09 -3.81 -12.03
C TYR A 118 5.38 -3.53 -10.56
N HIS A 119 4.80 -4.30 -9.65
CA HIS A 119 5.03 -4.17 -8.22
C HIS A 119 6.51 -4.33 -7.87
N HIS A 120 7.18 -5.33 -8.44
CA HIS A 120 8.60 -5.55 -8.24
C HIS A 120 9.44 -4.35 -8.70
N LEU A 121 9.17 -3.82 -9.89
CA LEU A 121 9.83 -2.64 -10.43
C LEU A 121 9.61 -1.41 -9.54
N ALA A 122 8.38 -1.20 -9.05
CA ALA A 122 8.06 -0.10 -8.14
C ALA A 122 8.86 -0.20 -6.83
N LEU A 123 8.95 -1.39 -6.24
CA LEU A 123 9.74 -1.62 -5.02
C LEU A 123 11.25 -1.42 -5.28
N GLN A 124 11.77 -1.87 -6.42
CA GLN A 124 13.17 -1.64 -6.81
C GLN A 124 13.45 -0.14 -6.98
N LEU A 125 12.55 0.60 -7.63
CA LEU A 125 12.66 2.05 -7.78
C LEU A 125 12.73 2.73 -6.41
N LEU A 126 11.77 2.45 -5.54
CA LEU A 126 11.70 3.03 -4.19
C LEU A 126 12.92 2.70 -3.33
N GLN A 127 13.56 1.55 -3.55
CA GLN A 127 14.76 1.13 -2.82
C GLN A 127 16.07 1.64 -3.44
N SER A 128 16.03 2.18 -4.64
CA SER A 128 17.24 2.49 -5.43
C SER A 128 18.22 3.44 -4.74
N ARG A 129 17.72 4.30 -3.83
CA ARG A 129 18.52 5.29 -3.09
C ARG A 129 18.35 5.18 -1.58
N THR A 130 17.67 4.15 -1.11
CA THR A 130 17.46 3.85 0.32
C THR A 130 17.88 2.41 0.60
N GLY A 131 18.29 2.12 1.82
CA GLY A 131 18.59 0.76 2.26
C GLY A 131 17.39 0.08 2.92
N GLY A 132 17.65 -1.10 3.50
CA GLY A 132 16.69 -1.85 4.33
C GLY A 132 16.11 -3.08 3.63
N ARG A 133 15.60 -4.00 4.45
CA ARG A 133 14.94 -5.22 3.99
C ARG A 133 13.43 -5.00 3.90
N TRP A 134 12.86 -5.14 2.72
CA TRP A 134 11.42 -4.99 2.54
C TRP A 134 10.61 -5.87 3.50
N SER A 135 9.66 -5.25 4.18
CA SER A 135 8.53 -5.89 4.84
C SER A 135 7.25 -5.50 4.10
N ALA A 136 6.83 -6.38 3.21
CA ALA A 136 5.68 -6.14 2.35
C ALA A 136 4.43 -6.78 2.95
N VAL A 137 3.34 -6.04 3.00
CA VAL A 137 2.04 -6.55 3.39
C VAL A 137 1.09 -6.50 2.20
N THR A 138 0.42 -7.59 1.95
CA THR A 138 -0.61 -7.65 0.92
C THR A 138 -1.81 -8.44 1.41
N ARG A 139 -3.00 -8.00 1.03
CA ARG A 139 -4.23 -8.75 1.26
C ARG A 139 -4.41 -9.80 0.18
N CYS A 140 -4.73 -11.01 0.60
CA CYS A 140 -5.27 -12.00 -0.31
C CYS A 140 -6.77 -11.74 -0.48
N ALA A 141 -7.26 -11.71 -1.72
CA ALA A 141 -8.69 -11.78 -1.96
C ALA A 141 -9.19 -13.10 -1.38
N GLY A 142 -10.00 -13.04 -0.33
CA GLY A 142 -10.75 -14.20 0.10
C GLY A 142 -11.69 -14.67 -1.01
N PRO A 143 -12.13 -15.93 -1.01
CA PRO A 143 -13.19 -16.36 -1.89
C PRO A 143 -14.40 -15.46 -1.60
N THR A 144 -14.73 -14.60 -2.57
CA THR A 144 -15.99 -13.86 -2.52
C THR A 144 -17.09 -14.88 -2.75
N GLY A 145 -17.78 -15.28 -1.65
CA GLY A 145 -19.00 -16.06 -1.73
C GLY A 145 -20.08 -15.33 -2.50
#